data_5c61e995e729b50b4e601357b311b438
#
_entry.id   5c61e995e729b50b4e601357b311b438
#
_cell.length_a   1.000
_cell.length_b   1.000
_cell.length_c   1.000
_cell.angle_alpha   90.00
_cell.angle_beta   90.00
_cell.angle_gamma   90.00
#
_symmetry.space_group_name_H-M   'P 1'
#
loop_
_entity.id
_entity.type
_entity.pdbx_description
1 polymer ?
#
loop_
_entity_poly.entity_id
_entity_poly.type
_entity_poly.pdbx_seq_one_letter_code
_entity_poly.pdbx_strand_id
1 'polypeptide(L)'
;MPFWRRKRAKRFKPFDRSALPEVTPPTFDEMLAEGILVAEAAGRMALRNRFVMHALRSDEPFDTERAAAAAREVLYELVQEADEVAERTADDRTVAAKREGRASNEHDYRRADAANLRRREQVYAAVAKELWTKRSDPEYLAAFAERARAEAWDDVAGAIDARLAREWGGGWPEIEVDEQYEAERETRLAGLLLDLDDELRAAERERERRAEENDPFRGFVG
;
A
#
# COMPACT_ATOMS: atom_id res chain seq x y z
N MET A 1 -25.51 22.61 55.57
CA MET A 1 -24.79 21.41 55.04
C MET A 1 -25.54 20.97 53.83
N PRO A 2 -24.99 21.10 52.59
CA PRO A 2 -25.71 20.67 51.39
C PRO A 2 -25.50 19.17 51.16
N PHE A 3 -26.60 18.45 51.10
CA PHE A 3 -26.65 17.03 50.72
C PHE A 3 -26.23 16.85 49.28
N TRP A 4 -25.01 16.32 49.04
CA TRP A 4 -24.59 15.83 47.72
C TRP A 4 -25.40 14.55 47.38
N ARG A 5 -26.45 14.68 46.59
CA ARG A 5 -27.11 13.54 45.93
C ARG A 5 -26.07 12.94 44.96
N ARG A 6 -25.46 11.84 45.36
CA ARG A 6 -24.69 10.99 44.45
C ARG A 6 -25.63 10.56 43.34
N LYS A 7 -25.43 11.13 42.12
CA LYS A 7 -26.11 10.62 40.92
C LYS A 7 -25.71 9.15 40.80
N ARG A 8 -26.67 8.25 40.91
CA ARG A 8 -26.50 6.82 40.67
C ARG A 8 -25.93 6.70 39.25
N ALA A 9 -24.72 6.15 39.12
CA ALA A 9 -24.10 5.82 37.84
C ALA A 9 -25.12 4.97 37.06
N LYS A 10 -25.46 5.40 35.83
CA LYS A 10 -26.34 4.60 34.95
C LYS A 10 -25.64 3.25 34.79
N ARG A 11 -26.21 2.18 35.34
CA ARG A 11 -25.75 0.82 35.07
C ARG A 11 -25.96 0.58 33.58
N PHE A 12 -24.88 0.46 32.84
CA PHE A 12 -24.95 -0.03 31.46
C PHE A 12 -25.60 -1.41 31.49
N LYS A 13 -26.61 -1.62 30.66
CA LYS A 13 -27.16 -2.96 30.47
C LYS A 13 -26.04 -3.81 29.89
N PRO A 14 -25.75 -5.02 30.41
CA PRO A 14 -24.81 -5.90 29.80
C PRO A 14 -25.22 -6.13 28.34
N PHE A 15 -24.23 -6.08 27.44
CA PHE A 15 -24.46 -6.31 26.02
C PHE A 15 -24.91 -7.77 25.81
N ASP A 16 -26.06 -7.94 25.19
CA ASP A 16 -26.57 -9.28 24.89
C ASP A 16 -25.86 -9.86 23.67
N ARG A 17 -24.89 -10.74 23.94
CA ARG A 17 -24.11 -11.41 22.88
C ARG A 17 -24.95 -12.37 22.04
N SER A 18 -26.08 -12.86 22.55
CA SER A 18 -26.96 -13.76 21.80
C SER A 18 -27.67 -13.08 20.64
N ALA A 19 -27.71 -11.73 20.65
CA ALA A 19 -28.24 -10.92 19.56
C ALA A 19 -27.25 -10.67 18.40
N LEU A 20 -25.97 -11.06 18.56
CA LEU A 20 -24.99 -10.98 17.48
C LEU A 20 -25.12 -12.21 16.55
N PRO A 21 -25.05 -11.99 15.22
CA PRO A 21 -24.93 -13.11 14.32
C PRO A 21 -23.68 -13.93 14.66
N GLU A 22 -23.79 -15.24 14.65
CA GLU A 22 -22.67 -16.14 14.85
C GLU A 22 -21.72 -15.98 13.65
N VAL A 23 -20.59 -15.31 13.88
CA VAL A 23 -19.57 -15.12 12.86
C VAL A 23 -18.69 -16.35 12.85
N THR A 24 -18.78 -17.14 11.80
CA THR A 24 -17.85 -18.25 11.57
C THR A 24 -16.46 -17.64 11.26
N PRO A 25 -15.44 -17.93 12.07
CA PRO A 25 -14.11 -17.42 11.79
C PRO A 25 -13.58 -18.02 10.47
N PRO A 26 -12.84 -17.22 9.66
CA PRO A 26 -12.29 -17.71 8.41
C PRO A 26 -11.35 -18.90 8.64
N THR A 27 -11.31 -19.81 7.70
CA THR A 27 -10.39 -20.94 7.68
C THR A 27 -8.95 -20.47 7.48
N PHE A 28 -7.98 -21.35 7.74
CA PHE A 28 -6.58 -21.04 7.47
C PHE A 28 -6.34 -20.74 5.98
N ASP A 29 -6.92 -21.53 5.09
CA ASP A 29 -6.75 -21.39 3.65
C ASP A 29 -7.36 -20.08 3.12
N GLU A 30 -8.52 -19.67 3.64
CA GLU A 30 -9.13 -18.38 3.33
C GLU A 30 -8.24 -17.21 3.77
N MET A 31 -7.70 -17.27 4.99
CA MET A 31 -6.79 -16.23 5.50
C MET A 31 -5.47 -16.20 4.72
N LEU A 32 -4.95 -17.35 4.31
CA LEU A 32 -3.73 -17.44 3.49
C LEU A 32 -3.99 -16.84 2.10
N ALA A 33 -5.09 -17.20 1.46
CA ALA A 33 -5.47 -16.67 0.15
C ALA A 33 -5.65 -15.15 0.18
N GLU A 34 -6.31 -14.63 1.20
CA GLU A 34 -6.47 -13.18 1.43
C GLU A 34 -5.11 -12.50 1.67
N GLY A 35 -4.26 -13.09 2.51
CA GLY A 35 -2.91 -12.58 2.78
C GLY A 35 -2.04 -12.50 1.51
N ILE A 36 -2.07 -13.52 0.66
CA ILE A 36 -1.37 -13.53 -0.62
C ILE A 36 -1.94 -12.45 -1.55
N LEU A 37 -3.26 -12.35 -1.66
CA LEU A 37 -3.92 -11.34 -2.50
C LEU A 37 -3.51 -9.92 -2.10
N VAL A 38 -3.51 -9.62 -0.81
CA VAL A 38 -3.11 -8.31 -0.27
C VAL A 38 -1.62 -8.04 -0.53
N ALA A 39 -0.74 -9.02 -0.30
CA ALA A 39 0.68 -8.88 -0.54
C ALA A 39 0.98 -8.67 -2.04
N GLU A 40 0.33 -9.40 -2.93
CA GLU A 40 0.47 -9.21 -4.38
C GLU A 40 -0.03 -7.85 -4.84
N ALA A 41 -1.14 -7.35 -4.29
CA ALA A 41 -1.64 -6.02 -4.59
C ALA A 41 -0.66 -4.93 -4.14
N ALA A 42 -0.12 -5.05 -2.92
CA ALA A 42 0.91 -4.14 -2.41
C ALA A 42 2.18 -4.18 -3.27
N GLY A 43 2.63 -5.38 -3.67
CA GLY A 43 3.78 -5.56 -4.55
C GLY A 43 3.59 -4.95 -5.93
N ARG A 44 2.42 -5.13 -6.55
CA ARG A 44 2.11 -4.47 -7.84
C ARG A 44 2.11 -2.95 -7.71
N MET A 45 1.54 -2.42 -6.63
CA MET A 45 1.54 -0.97 -6.37
C MET A 45 2.97 -0.43 -6.21
N ALA A 46 3.83 -1.11 -5.46
CA ALA A 46 5.23 -0.73 -5.29
C ALA A 46 5.99 -0.76 -6.64
N LEU A 47 5.80 -1.83 -7.42
CA LEU A 47 6.44 -2.00 -8.72
C LEU A 47 5.93 -0.97 -9.74
N ARG A 48 4.64 -0.70 -9.77
CA ARG A 48 4.02 0.35 -10.57
C ARG A 48 4.66 1.71 -10.29
N ASN A 49 4.80 2.08 -9.02
CA ASN A 49 5.44 3.33 -8.65
C ASN A 49 6.90 3.39 -9.12
N ARG A 50 7.65 2.28 -9.04
CA ARG A 50 9.03 2.20 -9.58
C ARG A 50 9.04 2.42 -11.09
N PHE A 51 8.10 1.85 -11.84
CA PHE A 51 8.01 2.03 -13.29
C PHE A 51 7.68 3.46 -13.69
N VAL A 52 6.69 4.08 -13.04
CA VAL A 52 6.35 5.49 -13.28
C VAL A 52 7.56 6.38 -12.99
N MET A 53 8.21 6.19 -11.83
CA MET A 53 9.39 6.98 -11.45
C MET A 53 10.57 6.76 -12.40
N HIS A 54 10.75 5.55 -12.92
CA HIS A 54 11.79 5.28 -13.91
C HIS A 54 11.48 5.97 -15.24
N ALA A 55 10.25 5.83 -15.75
CA ALA A 55 9.81 6.47 -16.99
C ALA A 55 9.90 8.00 -16.95
N LEU A 56 9.65 8.61 -15.78
CA LEU A 56 9.80 10.06 -15.61
C LEU A 56 11.25 10.56 -15.51
N ARG A 57 12.20 9.66 -15.26
CA ARG A 57 13.61 10.01 -15.04
C ARG A 57 14.55 9.62 -16.18
N SER A 58 14.10 8.72 -17.03
CA SER A 58 14.92 8.22 -18.14
C SER A 58 14.08 8.05 -19.38
N ASP A 59 14.67 8.38 -20.55
CA ASP A 59 14.09 8.13 -21.86
C ASP A 59 14.35 6.68 -22.34
N GLU A 60 14.81 5.80 -21.43
CA GLU A 60 15.09 4.42 -21.79
C GLU A 60 13.79 3.65 -22.06
N PRO A 61 13.77 2.82 -23.12
CA PRO A 61 12.62 1.96 -23.39
C PRO A 61 12.42 0.96 -22.25
N PHE A 62 11.18 0.51 -22.08
CA PHE A 62 10.86 -0.52 -21.08
C PHE A 62 11.64 -1.81 -21.36
N ASP A 63 12.39 -2.26 -20.37
CA ASP A 63 13.19 -3.49 -20.40
C ASP A 63 12.51 -4.56 -19.54
N THR A 64 12.10 -5.66 -20.17
CA THR A 64 11.40 -6.77 -19.51
C THR A 64 12.28 -7.51 -18.50
N GLU A 65 13.58 -7.65 -18.75
CA GLU A 65 14.51 -8.33 -17.84
C GLU A 65 14.72 -7.47 -16.59
N ARG A 66 14.92 -6.17 -16.77
CA ARG A 66 15.02 -5.20 -15.66
C ARG A 66 13.73 -5.15 -14.84
N ALA A 67 12.57 -5.21 -15.51
CA ALA A 67 11.27 -5.23 -14.86
C ALA A 67 11.06 -6.51 -14.03
N ALA A 68 11.45 -7.67 -14.55
CA ALA A 68 11.40 -8.94 -13.81
C ALA A 68 12.39 -8.95 -12.62
N ALA A 69 13.56 -8.33 -12.77
CA ALA A 69 14.52 -8.16 -11.67
C ALA A 69 13.93 -7.27 -10.56
N ALA A 70 13.28 -6.15 -10.92
CA ALA A 70 12.60 -5.27 -9.98
C ALA A 70 11.43 -5.98 -9.27
N ALA A 71 10.66 -6.80 -10.00
CA ALA A 71 9.60 -7.63 -9.43
C ALA A 71 10.14 -8.62 -8.39
N ARG A 72 11.28 -9.26 -8.69
CA ARG A 72 11.96 -10.18 -7.76
C ARG A 72 12.40 -9.48 -6.48
N GLU A 73 12.87 -8.25 -6.59
CA GLU A 73 13.28 -7.45 -5.44
C GLU A 73 12.08 -7.05 -4.57
N VAL A 74 11.01 -6.55 -5.18
CA VAL A 74 9.75 -6.22 -4.47
C VAL A 74 9.18 -7.42 -3.73
N LEU A 75 9.13 -8.59 -4.38
CA LEU A 75 8.67 -9.81 -3.71
C LEU A 75 9.58 -10.21 -2.55
N TYR A 76 10.88 -9.97 -2.65
CA TYR A 76 11.82 -10.22 -1.54
C TYR A 76 11.56 -9.30 -0.35
N GLU A 77 11.32 -8.02 -0.60
CA GLU A 77 10.94 -7.05 0.45
C GLU A 77 9.66 -7.49 1.17
N LEU A 78 8.65 -7.95 0.44
CA LEU A 78 7.40 -8.46 1.01
C LEU A 78 7.59 -9.76 1.81
N VAL A 79 8.49 -10.65 1.38
CA VAL A 79 8.87 -11.84 2.17
C VAL A 79 9.46 -11.42 3.50
N GLN A 80 10.42 -10.49 3.48
CA GLN A 80 11.05 -10.01 4.71
C GLN A 80 10.03 -9.35 5.65
N GLU A 81 9.12 -8.53 5.12
CA GLU A 81 8.05 -7.91 5.90
C GLU A 81 7.12 -8.96 6.53
N ALA A 82 6.73 -9.98 5.77
CA ALA A 82 5.87 -11.06 6.27
C ALA A 82 6.58 -11.90 7.38
N ASP A 83 7.87 -12.21 7.21
CA ASP A 83 8.68 -12.91 8.20
C ASP A 83 8.82 -12.07 9.49
N GLU A 84 9.10 -10.78 9.38
CA GLU A 84 9.17 -9.87 10.53
C GLU A 84 7.84 -9.77 11.28
N VAL A 85 6.70 -9.78 10.55
CA VAL A 85 5.38 -9.78 11.19
C VAL A 85 5.11 -11.12 11.87
N ALA A 86 5.53 -12.24 11.28
CA ALA A 86 5.43 -13.55 11.91
C ALA A 86 6.23 -13.61 13.21
N GLU A 87 7.48 -13.13 13.22
CA GLU A 87 8.36 -13.10 14.42
C GLU A 87 7.75 -12.22 15.52
N ARG A 88 7.33 -11.00 15.19
CA ARG A 88 6.66 -10.10 16.16
C ARG A 88 5.39 -10.72 16.73
N THR A 89 4.62 -11.44 15.89
CA THR A 89 3.40 -12.12 16.33
C THR A 89 3.72 -13.31 17.25
N ALA A 90 4.85 -14.02 17.03
CA ALA A 90 5.33 -15.09 17.91
C ALA A 90 5.74 -14.54 19.30
N ASP A 91 6.39 -13.38 19.33
CA ASP A 91 6.74 -12.71 20.59
C ASP A 91 5.48 -12.29 21.37
N ASP A 92 4.52 -11.66 20.68
CA ASP A 92 3.23 -11.27 21.27
C ASP A 92 2.48 -12.50 21.81
N ARG A 93 2.47 -13.61 21.08
CA ARG A 93 1.90 -14.88 21.51
C ARG A 93 2.56 -15.41 22.79
N THR A 94 3.87 -15.29 22.87
CA THR A 94 4.62 -15.72 24.08
C THR A 94 4.22 -14.87 25.29
N VAL A 95 4.03 -13.57 25.10
CA VAL A 95 3.54 -12.66 26.17
C VAL A 95 2.09 -12.97 26.53
N ALA A 96 1.22 -13.21 25.55
CA ALA A 96 -0.17 -13.58 25.78
C ALA A 96 -0.30 -14.89 26.54
N ALA A 97 0.45 -15.94 26.17
CA ALA A 97 0.46 -17.23 26.84
C ALA A 97 0.86 -17.14 28.33
N LYS A 98 1.82 -16.29 28.68
CA LYS A 98 2.21 -16.03 30.07
C LYS A 98 1.10 -15.40 30.90
N ARG A 99 0.14 -14.73 30.27
CA ARG A 99 -1.02 -14.07 30.89
C ARG A 99 -2.28 -14.93 30.86
N GLU A 100 -2.28 -16.03 30.12
CA GLU A 100 -3.39 -16.97 30.02
C GLU A 100 -3.76 -17.51 31.41
N GLY A 101 -5.04 -17.58 31.72
CA GLY A 101 -5.55 -18.00 33.03
C GLY A 101 -5.50 -16.95 34.13
N ARG A 102 -4.93 -15.76 33.90
CA ARG A 102 -4.93 -14.65 34.87
C ARG A 102 -6.05 -13.64 34.59
N ALA A 103 -7.05 -14.02 33.84
CA ALA A 103 -8.21 -13.21 33.57
C ALA A 103 -8.94 -12.81 34.84
N SER A 104 -9.08 -11.50 35.05
CA SER A 104 -9.70 -10.95 36.27
C SER A 104 -11.21 -10.66 36.10
N ASN A 105 -11.76 -10.74 34.91
CA ASN A 105 -13.17 -10.48 34.63
C ASN A 105 -13.66 -11.14 33.32
N GLU A 106 -14.99 -11.19 33.15
CA GLU A 106 -15.68 -11.80 32.01
C GLU A 106 -15.45 -11.09 30.67
N HIS A 107 -14.88 -9.89 30.70
CA HIS A 107 -14.53 -9.10 29.51
C HIS A 107 -13.06 -9.26 29.10
N ASP A 108 -12.35 -10.21 29.70
CA ASP A 108 -10.95 -10.47 29.35
C ASP A 108 -10.86 -11.32 28.08
N TYR A 109 -10.60 -10.67 26.95
CA TYR A 109 -10.42 -11.31 25.63
C TYR A 109 -9.15 -12.16 25.52
N ARG A 110 -8.29 -12.16 26.53
CA ARG A 110 -6.99 -12.85 26.53
C ARG A 110 -7.06 -14.37 26.39
N ARG A 111 -8.21 -14.98 26.66
CA ARG A 111 -8.37 -16.45 26.53
C ARG A 111 -8.23 -16.94 25.09
N ALA A 112 -8.56 -16.09 24.09
CA ALA A 112 -8.45 -16.41 22.68
C ALA A 112 -7.20 -15.81 22.03
N ASP A 113 -6.50 -14.88 22.70
CA ASP A 113 -5.41 -14.13 22.11
C ASP A 113 -4.24 -15.02 21.69
N ALA A 114 -3.80 -15.94 22.53
CA ALA A 114 -2.67 -16.83 22.22
C ALA A 114 -3.00 -17.75 21.03
N ALA A 115 -4.23 -18.26 20.93
CA ALA A 115 -4.67 -19.09 19.82
C ALA A 115 -4.80 -18.30 18.52
N ASN A 116 -5.35 -17.08 18.59
CA ASN A 116 -5.48 -16.18 17.45
C ASN A 116 -4.10 -15.71 16.94
N LEU A 117 -3.19 -15.35 17.85
CA LEU A 117 -1.83 -14.98 17.53
C LEU A 117 -1.06 -16.14 16.89
N ARG A 118 -1.24 -17.37 17.38
CA ARG A 118 -0.63 -18.57 16.76
C ARG A 118 -1.13 -18.76 15.33
N ARG A 119 -2.42 -18.61 15.09
CA ARG A 119 -3.00 -18.72 13.74
C ARG A 119 -2.44 -17.63 12.83
N ARG A 120 -2.37 -16.41 13.32
CA ARG A 120 -1.82 -15.27 12.58
C ARG A 120 -0.35 -15.45 12.23
N GLU A 121 0.48 -15.89 13.18
CA GLU A 121 1.90 -16.27 12.96
C GLU A 121 2.02 -17.31 11.83
N GLN A 122 1.20 -18.37 11.87
CA GLN A 122 1.20 -19.41 10.84
C GLN A 122 0.82 -18.87 9.46
N VAL A 123 -0.16 -17.97 9.38
CA VAL A 123 -0.57 -17.36 8.12
C VAL A 123 0.55 -16.50 7.52
N TYR A 124 1.18 -15.63 8.31
CA TYR A 124 2.27 -14.80 7.80
C TYR A 124 3.48 -15.62 7.36
N ALA A 125 3.86 -16.64 8.11
CA ALA A 125 4.92 -17.57 7.70
C ALA A 125 4.57 -18.31 6.39
N ALA A 126 3.30 -18.69 6.20
CA ALA A 126 2.85 -19.33 4.97
C ALA A 126 2.82 -18.33 3.78
N VAL A 127 2.41 -17.08 4.01
CA VAL A 127 2.47 -16.00 3.01
C VAL A 127 3.92 -15.77 2.58
N ALA A 128 4.86 -15.62 3.50
CA ALA A 128 6.29 -15.47 3.21
C ALA A 128 6.82 -16.62 2.34
N LYS A 129 6.49 -17.85 2.69
CA LYS A 129 6.88 -19.05 1.94
C LYS A 129 6.32 -19.03 0.51
N GLU A 130 5.07 -18.68 0.35
CA GLU A 130 4.42 -18.64 -0.97
C GLU A 130 5.03 -17.53 -1.84
N LEU A 131 5.24 -16.34 -1.30
CA LEU A 131 5.91 -15.24 -1.99
C LEU A 131 7.35 -15.60 -2.38
N TRP A 132 8.07 -16.33 -1.52
CA TRP A 132 9.40 -16.84 -1.83
C TRP A 132 9.39 -17.79 -3.02
N THR A 133 8.40 -18.68 -3.10
CA THR A 133 8.22 -19.59 -4.23
C THR A 133 7.97 -18.82 -5.52
N LYS A 134 7.03 -17.85 -5.49
CA LYS A 134 6.70 -16.99 -6.63
C LYS A 134 7.88 -16.13 -7.10
N ARG A 135 8.70 -15.65 -6.17
CA ARG A 135 9.94 -14.92 -6.47
C ARG A 135 10.93 -15.75 -7.30
N SER A 136 10.90 -17.05 -7.18
CA SER A 136 11.81 -17.98 -7.87
C SER A 136 11.29 -18.41 -9.25
N ASP A 137 10.07 -18.07 -9.60
CA ASP A 137 9.41 -18.43 -10.85
C ASP A 137 9.56 -17.31 -11.89
N PRO A 138 10.34 -17.52 -12.97
CA PRO A 138 10.54 -16.50 -14.01
C PRO A 138 9.27 -16.12 -14.76
N GLU A 139 8.37 -17.09 -14.99
CA GLU A 139 7.11 -16.84 -15.71
C GLU A 139 6.18 -15.98 -14.85
N TYR A 140 6.10 -16.28 -13.55
CA TYR A 140 5.35 -15.48 -12.61
C TYR A 140 5.91 -14.05 -12.52
N LEU A 141 7.22 -13.88 -12.43
CA LEU A 141 7.86 -12.56 -12.36
C LEU A 141 7.57 -11.71 -13.60
N ALA A 142 7.65 -12.31 -14.79
CA ALA A 142 7.33 -11.61 -16.04
C ALA A 142 5.86 -11.19 -16.09
N ALA A 143 4.94 -12.08 -15.74
CA ALA A 143 3.51 -11.78 -15.70
C ALA A 143 3.15 -10.74 -14.62
N PHE A 144 3.81 -10.79 -13.47
CA PHE A 144 3.63 -9.84 -12.38
C PHE A 144 4.10 -8.44 -12.77
N ALA A 145 5.27 -8.34 -13.41
CA ALA A 145 5.82 -7.08 -13.91
C ALA A 145 4.94 -6.47 -15.02
N GLU A 146 4.44 -7.29 -15.95
CA GLU A 146 3.57 -6.80 -17.02
C GLU A 146 2.22 -6.29 -16.51
N ARG A 147 1.62 -6.96 -15.51
CA ARG A 147 0.41 -6.43 -14.85
C ARG A 147 0.66 -5.10 -14.16
N ALA A 148 1.76 -4.98 -13.41
CA ALA A 148 2.11 -3.73 -12.76
C ALA A 148 2.37 -2.60 -13.76
N ARG A 149 2.93 -2.92 -14.94
CA ARG A 149 3.12 -1.98 -16.04
C ARG A 149 1.77 -1.53 -16.64
N ALA A 150 0.86 -2.45 -16.91
CA ALA A 150 -0.47 -2.12 -17.39
C ALA A 150 -1.21 -1.20 -16.41
N GLU A 151 -1.21 -1.56 -15.11
CA GLU A 151 -1.80 -0.73 -14.06
C GLU A 151 -1.13 0.66 -13.96
N ALA A 152 0.18 0.78 -14.22
CA ALA A 152 0.89 2.06 -14.24
C ALA A 152 0.40 2.97 -15.36
N TRP A 153 0.19 2.42 -16.56
CA TRP A 153 -0.34 3.17 -17.69
C TRP A 153 -1.78 3.60 -17.49
N ASP A 154 -2.62 2.74 -16.93
CA ASP A 154 -4.01 3.06 -16.60
C ASP A 154 -4.09 4.23 -15.59
N ASP A 155 -3.20 4.25 -14.60
CA ASP A 155 -3.14 5.34 -13.62
C ASP A 155 -2.69 6.67 -14.24
N VAL A 156 -1.66 6.63 -15.09
CA VAL A 156 -1.18 7.83 -15.80
C VAL A 156 -2.28 8.38 -16.70
N ALA A 157 -2.94 7.51 -17.47
CA ALA A 157 -4.07 7.90 -18.31
C ALA A 157 -5.20 8.51 -17.48
N GLY A 158 -5.60 7.85 -16.39
CA GLY A 158 -6.65 8.35 -15.50
C GLY A 158 -6.28 9.69 -14.83
N ALA A 159 -5.00 9.89 -14.48
CA ALA A 159 -4.52 11.16 -13.93
C ALA A 159 -4.58 12.30 -14.96
N ILE A 160 -4.21 12.02 -16.22
CA ILE A 160 -4.32 12.95 -17.34
C ILE A 160 -5.80 13.30 -17.58
N ASP A 161 -6.68 12.32 -17.68
CA ASP A 161 -8.11 12.53 -17.88
C ASP A 161 -8.73 13.37 -16.75
N ALA A 162 -8.37 13.07 -15.51
CA ALA A 162 -8.85 13.80 -14.35
C ALA A 162 -8.33 15.28 -14.33
N ARG A 163 -7.11 15.53 -14.84
CA ARG A 163 -6.55 16.86 -14.98
C ARG A 163 -7.28 17.64 -16.07
N LEU A 164 -7.43 17.03 -17.24
CA LEU A 164 -8.15 17.63 -18.36
C LEU A 164 -9.61 17.96 -17.98
N ALA A 165 -10.31 17.04 -17.31
CA ALA A 165 -11.68 17.27 -16.84
C ALA A 165 -11.76 18.46 -15.86
N ARG A 166 -10.76 18.67 -15.00
CA ARG A 166 -10.72 19.81 -14.07
C ARG A 166 -10.42 21.14 -14.77
N GLU A 167 -9.49 21.13 -15.71
CA GLU A 167 -9.10 22.34 -16.45
C GLU A 167 -10.19 22.78 -17.44
N TRP A 168 -10.96 21.84 -17.98
CA TRP A 168 -11.98 22.11 -19.01
C TRP A 168 -13.42 22.03 -18.51
N GLY A 169 -13.64 22.05 -17.20
CA GLY A 169 -14.97 22.20 -16.60
C GLY A 169 -15.88 20.96 -16.67
N GLY A 170 -15.31 19.77 -16.74
CA GLY A 170 -16.05 18.49 -16.54
C GLY A 170 -16.86 17.99 -17.72
N GLY A 171 -16.73 18.57 -18.88
CA GLY A 171 -17.25 18.03 -20.14
C GLY A 171 -16.19 18.20 -21.21
N TRP A 172 -15.88 17.13 -21.93
CA TRP A 172 -15.27 17.31 -23.22
C TRP A 172 -16.28 18.15 -24.02
N PRO A 173 -15.94 19.37 -24.46
CA PRO A 173 -16.80 19.99 -25.45
C PRO A 173 -16.94 18.97 -26.57
N GLU A 174 -18.16 18.77 -27.11
CA GLU A 174 -18.30 18.15 -28.43
C GLU A 174 -17.50 19.07 -29.39
N ILE A 175 -16.21 18.79 -29.47
CA ILE A 175 -15.31 19.51 -30.38
C ILE A 175 -15.64 18.91 -31.73
N GLU A 176 -16.43 19.65 -32.53
CA GLU A 176 -16.34 19.48 -33.96
C GLU A 176 -14.84 19.60 -34.26
N VAL A 177 -14.25 18.50 -34.75
CA VAL A 177 -12.82 18.42 -35.09
C VAL A 177 -12.59 19.42 -36.25
N ASP A 178 -12.26 20.65 -35.87
CA ASP A 178 -11.90 21.69 -36.81
C ASP A 178 -10.44 21.47 -37.23
N GLU A 179 -10.13 21.67 -38.50
CA GLU A 179 -8.76 21.59 -39.04
C GLU A 179 -7.80 22.50 -38.25
N GLN A 180 -8.30 23.57 -37.69
CA GLN A 180 -7.54 24.49 -36.85
C GLN A 180 -7.16 23.87 -35.51
N TYR A 181 -8.03 23.04 -34.92
CA TYR A 181 -7.75 22.32 -33.68
C TYR A 181 -6.65 21.25 -33.86
N GLU A 182 -6.66 20.56 -35.00
CA GLU A 182 -5.62 19.58 -35.35
C GLU A 182 -4.26 20.26 -35.57
N ALA A 183 -4.25 21.43 -36.25
CA ALA A 183 -3.03 22.21 -36.48
C ALA A 183 -2.44 22.76 -35.16
N GLU A 184 -3.28 23.13 -34.19
CA GLU A 184 -2.84 23.61 -32.88
C GLU A 184 -2.47 22.47 -31.91
N ARG A 185 -2.87 21.22 -32.17
CA ARG A 185 -2.65 20.07 -31.31
C ARG A 185 -1.17 19.83 -31.01
N GLU A 186 -0.31 19.87 -32.02
CA GLU A 186 1.13 19.69 -31.87
C GLU A 186 1.76 20.82 -31.02
N THR A 187 1.31 22.04 -31.22
CA THR A 187 1.79 23.22 -30.47
C THR A 187 1.36 23.12 -29.00
N ARG A 188 0.14 22.68 -28.72
CA ARG A 188 -0.39 22.45 -27.35
C ARG A 188 0.29 21.31 -26.66
N LEU A 189 0.56 20.20 -27.36
CA LEU A 189 1.33 19.07 -26.81
C LEU A 189 2.76 19.48 -26.49
N ALA A 190 3.40 20.25 -27.35
CA ALA A 190 4.73 20.79 -27.09
C ALA A 190 4.73 21.73 -25.86
N GLY A 191 3.71 22.58 -25.72
CA GLY A 191 3.52 23.43 -24.54
C GLY A 191 3.32 22.64 -23.26
N LEU A 192 2.47 21.62 -23.29
CA LEU A 192 2.24 20.73 -22.14
C LEU A 192 3.50 19.97 -21.72
N LEU A 193 4.33 19.54 -22.68
CA LEU A 193 5.59 18.87 -22.40
C LEU A 193 6.60 19.81 -21.74
N LEU A 194 6.65 21.08 -22.19
CA LEU A 194 7.51 22.10 -21.59
C LEU A 194 7.07 22.45 -20.17
N ASP A 195 5.76 22.61 -19.93
CA ASP A 195 5.21 22.87 -18.60
C ASP A 195 5.49 21.71 -17.64
N LEU A 196 5.36 20.46 -18.11
CA LEU A 196 5.66 19.27 -17.33
C LEU A 196 7.15 19.18 -16.99
N ASP A 197 8.04 19.49 -17.92
CA ASP A 197 9.48 19.52 -17.71
C ASP A 197 9.88 20.61 -16.70
N ASP A 198 9.27 21.77 -16.74
CA ASP A 198 9.48 22.85 -15.78
C ASP A 198 8.97 22.49 -14.37
N GLU A 199 7.81 21.83 -14.26
CA GLU A 199 7.30 21.31 -12.97
C GLU A 199 8.23 20.22 -12.40
N LEU A 200 8.75 19.32 -13.24
CA LEU A 200 9.71 18.29 -12.82
C LEU A 200 11.01 18.90 -12.29
N ARG A 201 11.57 19.86 -13.02
CA ARG A 201 12.77 20.60 -12.58
C ARG A 201 12.54 21.39 -11.29
N ALA A 202 11.34 21.93 -11.11
CA ALA A 202 10.97 22.64 -9.88
C ALA A 202 10.88 21.65 -8.69
N ALA A 203 10.31 20.48 -8.91
CA ALA A 203 10.22 19.42 -7.89
C ALA A 203 11.60 18.84 -7.52
N GLU A 204 12.52 18.71 -8.49
CA GLU A 204 13.90 18.28 -8.23
C GLU A 204 14.67 19.31 -7.39
N ARG A 205 14.60 20.58 -7.76
CA ARG A 205 15.22 21.67 -6.96
C ARG A 205 14.71 21.72 -5.53
N GLU A 206 13.41 21.51 -5.35
CA GLU A 206 12.81 21.46 -4.02
C GLU A 206 13.28 20.24 -3.20
N ARG A 207 13.48 19.08 -3.83
CA ARG A 207 14.06 17.90 -3.19
C ARG A 207 15.51 18.11 -2.80
N GLU A 208 16.32 18.68 -3.68
CA GLU A 208 17.71 19.02 -3.40
C GLU A 208 17.80 19.98 -2.22
N ARG A 209 16.97 21.03 -2.20
CA ARG A 209 16.88 21.98 -1.10
C ARG A 209 16.53 21.30 0.22
N ARG A 210 15.53 20.39 0.23
CA ARG A 210 15.15 19.62 1.43
C ARG A 210 16.23 18.65 1.87
N ALA A 211 16.93 18.02 0.93
CA ALA A 211 18.07 17.15 1.24
C ALA A 211 19.20 17.94 1.88
N GLU A 212 19.49 19.15 1.38
CA GLU A 212 20.46 20.05 1.95
C GLU A 212 20.06 20.58 3.33
N GLU A 213 18.78 20.90 3.56
CA GLU A 213 18.25 21.34 4.87
C GLU A 213 18.29 20.22 5.91
N ASN A 214 18.14 18.97 5.50
CA ASN A 214 18.15 17.79 6.36
C ASN A 214 19.53 17.12 6.49
N ASP A 215 20.60 17.69 5.91
CA ASP A 215 21.96 17.17 6.06
C ASP A 215 22.48 17.43 7.49
N PRO A 216 22.60 16.37 8.34
CA PRO A 216 23.05 16.51 9.72
C PRO A 216 24.53 16.95 9.85
N PHE A 217 25.28 16.99 8.75
CA PHE A 217 26.70 17.35 8.73
C PHE A 217 26.98 18.78 8.26
N ARG A 218 25.98 19.56 7.89
CA ARG A 218 26.11 20.96 7.40
C ARG A 218 26.68 21.95 8.45
N GLY A 219 26.87 21.53 9.70
CA GLY A 219 27.41 22.35 10.81
C GLY A 219 28.87 22.01 11.22
N PHE A 220 29.55 21.08 10.54
CA PHE A 220 30.85 20.59 10.98
C PHE A 220 32.05 20.99 10.08
N VAL A 221 31.89 21.92 9.18
CA VAL A 221 33.01 22.49 8.40
C VAL A 221 33.21 23.94 8.85
N GLY A 222 34.03 24.06 9.88
CA GLY A 222 34.53 25.31 10.41
C GLY A 222 35.84 25.07 11.15
#